data_f81aa08108b6d7d44353c887caf8e821
#
_entry.id   f81aa08108b6d7d44353c887caf8e821
#
_cell.length_a   1.000
_cell.length_b   1.000
_cell.length_c   1.000
_cell.angle_alpha   90.00
_cell.angle_beta   90.00
_cell.angle_gamma   90.00
#
_symmetry.space_group_name_H-M   'P 1'
#
loop_
_entity.id
_entity.type
_entity.pdbx_description
1 polymer ?
#
loop_
_entity_poly.entity_id
_entity_poly.type
_entity_poly.pdbx_seq_one_letter_code
_entity_poly.pdbx_strand_id
1 'polypeptide(L)' 'MEYLGIVKEVFIPESIDILKSNKIGFRVYVCDLDKEITIIEEQDEYNIDIHREDEVMVIKEDEEYSIILNDGDNYE' A
#
# COMPACT_ATOMS: atom_id res chain seq x y z
N MET A 1 13.36 5.25 -4.91
CA MET A 1 13.44 3.94 -5.56
C MET A 1 12.05 3.31 -5.62
N GLU A 2 11.72 2.72 -6.75
CA GLU A 2 10.38 2.20 -6.99
C GLU A 2 10.44 0.70 -7.22
N TYR A 3 9.46 0.00 -6.66
CA TYR A 3 9.36 -1.44 -6.81
C TYR A 3 7.93 -1.81 -7.20
N LEU A 4 7.79 -2.90 -7.93
CA LEU A 4 6.48 -3.45 -8.22
C LEU A 4 6.11 -4.42 -7.11
N GLY A 5 4.90 -4.29 -6.61
CA GLY A 5 4.43 -5.16 -5.54
C GLY A 5 3.02 -5.66 -5.78
N ILE A 6 2.68 -6.72 -5.06
CA ILE A 6 1.35 -7.31 -5.10
C ILE A 6 0.76 -7.22 -3.70
N VAL A 7 -0.44 -6.67 -3.60
CA VAL A 7 -1.10 -6.55 -2.31
C VAL A 7 -1.57 -7.92 -1.86
N LYS A 8 -1.13 -8.33 -0.69
CA LYS A 8 -1.51 -9.63 -0.15
C LYS A 8 -2.61 -9.51 0.87
N GLU A 9 -2.71 -8.38 1.54
CA GLU A 9 -3.74 -8.18 2.54
C GLU A 9 -4.00 -6.70 2.70
N VAL A 10 -5.26 -6.35 2.90
CA VAL A 10 -5.68 -5.00 3.26
C VAL A 10 -6.36 -5.10 4.61
N PHE A 11 -5.95 -4.25 5.54
CA PHE A 11 -6.50 -4.34 6.89
C PHE A 11 -6.59 -2.94 7.51
N ILE A 12 -7.41 -2.85 8.54
CA ILE A 12 -7.54 -1.61 9.30
C ILE A 12 -6.69 -1.79 10.55
N PRO A 13 -5.63 -0.99 10.72
CA PRO A 13 -4.77 -1.15 11.88
C PRO A 13 -5.53 -0.85 13.15
N GLU A 14 -5.23 -1.59 14.18
CA GLU A 14 -5.78 -1.28 15.49
C GLU A 14 -5.14 -0.02 16.01
N SER A 15 -5.96 0.84 16.57
CA SER A 15 -5.48 2.10 17.09
C SER A 15 -6.19 2.38 18.39
N ILE A 16 -5.46 2.89 19.36
CA ILE A 16 -6.05 3.30 20.61
C ILE A 16 -7.04 4.43 20.39
N ASP A 17 -6.78 5.23 19.40
CA ASP A 17 -7.57 6.41 19.14
C ASP A 17 -8.37 6.23 17.86
N ILE A 18 -9.27 5.26 17.90
CA ILE A 18 -10.03 4.88 16.71
C ILE A 18 -10.81 6.06 16.15
N LEU A 19 -11.29 6.92 17.01
CA LEU A 19 -12.13 8.02 16.57
C LEU A 19 -11.36 9.05 15.77
N LYS A 20 -10.06 9.09 15.94
CA LYS A 20 -9.21 10.03 15.22
C LYS A 20 -8.36 9.38 14.16
N SER A 21 -8.30 8.08 14.17
CA SER A 21 -7.44 7.36 13.24
C SER A 21 -8.21 7.00 12.00
N ASN A 22 -7.67 7.38 10.88
CA ASN A 22 -8.25 7.05 9.59
C ASN A 22 -7.18 6.37 8.76
N LYS A 23 -6.67 5.27 9.28
CA LYS A 23 -5.54 4.59 8.67
C LYS A 23 -5.98 3.33 7.98
N ILE A 24 -5.20 2.94 6.99
CA ILE A 24 -5.39 1.69 6.29
C ILE A 24 -4.03 1.06 6.13
N GLY A 25 -3.97 -0.25 6.30
CA GLY A 25 -2.72 -0.98 6.20
C GLY A 25 -2.73 -1.93 5.03
N PHE A 26 -1.57 -2.10 4.43
CA PHE A 26 -1.38 -3.01 3.31
C PHE A 26 -0.19 -3.90 3.58
N ARG A 27 -0.37 -5.18 3.34
CA ARG A 27 0.74 -6.11 3.32
C ARG A 27 1.05 -6.40 1.87
N VAL A 28 2.24 -6.05 1.43
CA VAL A 28 2.60 -6.06 0.02
C VAL A 28 3.84 -6.93 -0.16
N TYR A 29 3.75 -7.86 -1.09
CA TYR A 29 4.91 -8.64 -1.47
C TYR A 29 5.65 -7.88 -2.57
N VAL A 30 6.91 -7.59 -2.33
CA VAL A 30 7.74 -6.86 -3.29
C VAL A 30 8.65 -7.86 -3.98
N CYS A 31 8.43 -8.07 -5.25
CA CYS A 31 9.14 -9.11 -5.99
C CYS A 31 10.63 -8.85 -6.03
N ASP A 32 11.02 -7.61 -6.24
CA ASP A 32 12.44 -7.28 -6.36
C ASP A 32 13.20 -7.53 -5.07
N LEU A 33 12.52 -7.45 -3.94
CA LEU A 33 13.14 -7.65 -2.64
C LEU A 33 12.86 -9.04 -2.10
N ASP A 34 11.96 -9.78 -2.73
CA ASP A 34 11.56 -11.12 -2.32
C ASP A 34 11.14 -11.14 -0.86
N LYS A 35 10.33 -10.18 -0.48
CA LYS A 35 9.82 -10.12 0.88
C LYS A 35 8.53 -9.32 0.94
N GLU A 36 7.78 -9.53 2.01
CA GLU A 36 6.60 -8.75 2.30
C GLU A 36 6.96 -7.57 3.17
N ILE A 37 6.33 -6.45 2.89
CA ILE A 37 6.44 -5.28 3.73
C ILE A 37 5.04 -4.83 4.14
N THR A 38 4.97 -4.11 5.25
CA THR A 38 3.71 -3.57 5.74
C THR A 38 3.76 -2.06 5.59
N ILE A 39 2.74 -1.51 4.97
CA ILE A 39 2.65 -0.08 4.74
C ILE A 39 1.36 0.40 5.36
N ILE A 40 1.44 1.44 6.19
CA ILE A 40 0.26 2.01 6.83
C ILE A 40 0.18 3.46 6.42
N GLU A 41 -0.96 3.85 5.87
CA GLU A 41 -1.18 5.19 5.36
C GLU A 41 -2.51 5.70 5.85
N GLU A 42 -2.70 7.00 5.75
CA GLU A 42 -4.02 7.59 5.97
C GLU A 42 -4.91 7.26 4.78
N GLN A 43 -6.16 6.96 5.05
CA GLN A 43 -7.10 6.66 3.99
C GLN A 43 -7.35 7.88 3.12
N ASP A 44 -7.40 7.66 1.82
CA ASP A 44 -7.77 8.71 0.88
C ASP A 44 -8.54 8.06 -0.26
N GLU A 45 -8.94 8.86 -1.22
CA GLU A 45 -9.79 8.37 -2.29
C GLU A 45 -9.05 7.43 -3.24
N TYR A 46 -7.76 7.36 -3.12
CA TYR A 46 -6.96 6.48 -3.98
C TYR A 46 -6.73 5.15 -3.31
N ASN A 47 -6.27 5.15 -2.06
CA ASN A 47 -5.87 3.90 -1.45
C ASN A 47 -7.04 3.08 -0.96
N ILE A 48 -8.23 3.66 -0.78
CA ILE A 48 -9.38 2.84 -0.40
C ILE A 48 -9.85 1.95 -1.54
N ASP A 49 -9.39 2.21 -2.75
CA ASP A 49 -9.72 1.37 -3.90
C ASP A 49 -8.72 0.24 -4.12
N ILE A 50 -7.69 0.16 -3.30
CA ILE A 50 -6.71 -0.90 -3.42
C ILE A 50 -7.23 -2.14 -2.74
N HIS A 51 -7.18 -3.25 -3.43
CA HIS A 51 -7.71 -4.51 -2.95
C HIS A 51 -6.63 -5.56 -2.96
N ARG A 52 -6.93 -6.66 -2.28
CA ARG A 52 -6.07 -7.81 -2.28
C ARG A 52 -5.81 -8.28 -3.71
N GLU A 53 -4.56 -8.60 -4.01
CA GLU A 53 -4.10 -9.07 -5.31
C GLU A 53 -3.90 -7.97 -6.33
N ASP A 54 -4.13 -6.73 -5.96
CA ASP A 54 -3.85 -5.63 -6.87
C ASP A 54 -2.36 -5.43 -7.01
N GLU A 55 -1.96 -5.01 -8.20
CA GLU A 55 -0.59 -4.58 -8.44
C GLU A 55 -0.44 -3.14 -8.03
N VAL A 56 0.63 -2.86 -7.30
CA VAL A 56 0.89 -1.50 -6.85
C VAL A 56 2.35 -1.18 -7.05
N MET A 57 2.63 0.11 -7.09
CA MET A 57 3.99 0.60 -7.11
C MET A 57 4.37 1.00 -5.70
N VAL A 58 5.46 0.44 -5.20
CA VAL A 58 5.96 0.73 -3.87
C VAL A 58 7.12 1.70 -4.02
N ILE A 59 7.04 2.83 -3.34
CA ILE A 59 8.07 3.84 -3.42
C ILE A 59 8.79 3.88 -2.08
N LYS A 60 10.08 3.71 -2.13
CA LYS A 60 10.91 3.80 -0.94
C LYS A 60 11.67 5.12 -0.96
N GLU A 61 11.49 5.92 0.06
CA GLU A 61 12.23 7.16 0.26
C GLU A 61 12.79 7.15 1.65
N ASP A 62 14.10 7.29 1.76
CA ASP A 62 14.79 7.17 3.03
C ASP A 62 14.45 5.82 3.64
N GLU A 63 13.76 5.81 4.75
CA GLU A 63 13.38 4.54 5.38
C GLU A 63 11.89 4.33 5.38
N GLU A 64 11.17 5.07 4.55
CA GLU A 64 9.73 4.98 4.50
C GLU A 64 9.28 4.40 3.18
N TYR A 65 8.19 3.65 3.25
CA TYR A 65 7.56 3.10 2.07
C TYR A 65 6.20 3.73 1.89
N SER A 66 5.85 4.00 0.65
CA SER A 66 4.49 4.40 0.31
C SER A 66 4.04 3.59 -0.88
N ILE A 67 2.74 3.69 -1.18
CA ILE A 67 2.13 2.82 -2.16
C ILE A 67 1.29 3.67 -3.09
N ILE A 68 1.37 3.37 -4.38
CA ILE A 68 0.54 4.01 -5.39
C ILE A 68 -0.07 2.91 -6.22
N LEU A 69 -1.38 3.00 -6.44
CA LEU A 69 -2.05 2.01 -7.26
C LEU A 69 -1.49 2.08 -8.68
N ASN A 70 -1.14 0.94 -9.19
CA ASN A 70 -0.56 0.87 -10.52
C ASN A 70 -1.68 0.75 -11.54
N ASP A 71 -2.00 1.87 -12.11
CA ASP A 71 -3.07 1.96 -13.07
C ASP A 71 -2.54 1.97 -14.48
N GLY A 72 -1.54 1.20 -14.72
CA GLY A 72 -0.72 1.27 -15.90
C GLY A 72 -1.43 1.20 -17.22
N ASP A 73 -2.70 0.98 -17.20
CA ASP A 73 -3.47 0.89 -18.40
C ASP A 73 -4.04 2.19 -18.84
N ASN A 74 -3.73 3.14 -18.30
CA ASN A 74 -4.30 4.35 -18.69
C ASN A 74 -3.95 4.84 -19.98
N TYR A 75 -4.31 4.43 -20.37
CA TYR A 75 -4.30 4.87 -21.12
C TYR A 75 -4.51 5.21 -21.77
N GLU A 76 -4.49 5.30 -22.05
CA GLU A 76 -4.80 5.66 -22.53
C GLU A 76 -4.62 5.97 -23.02
#